data_39722ed4aa801f54db8f58fd9afc555d
#
_entry.id   39722ed4aa801f54db8f58fd9afc555d
#
_cell.length_a   1.000
_cell.length_b   1.000
_cell.length_c   1.000
_cell.angle_alpha   90.00
_cell.angle_beta   90.00
_cell.angle_gamma   90.00
#
_symmetry.space_group_name_H-M   'P 1'
#
loop_
_entity.id
_entity.type
_entity.pdbx_description
1 polymer ?
#
loop_
_entity_poly.entity_id
_entity_poly.type
_entity_poly.pdbx_seq_one_letter_code
_entity_poly.pdbx_strand_id
1 'polypeptide(L)'
;DRLTKAIEAAQSTIERRINLSGTAEANVVRQGKDRILVQFPGLSDVESLKRLIGQTGALSFHEVHPSISAETAKQSSVPRGYRIYPSSERGSGELLLSETPVVRGDQLVDAQPGFDSRTNEPVINFRFNTTGARIFGDFTRNNVNRPFAVVLDSGVNVKGERDVTVLTAPVIREPILGGTGQIS
;
A
#
# COMPACT_ATOMS: atom_id res chain seq x y z
N ASP A 1 -14.90 15.61 -13.62
CA ASP A 1 -14.63 16.75 -12.77
C ASP A 1 -13.50 16.38 -11.78
N ARG A 2 -12.50 17.28 -11.62
CA ARG A 2 -11.33 17.05 -10.75
C ARG A 2 -11.73 16.84 -9.29
N LEU A 3 -12.70 17.56 -8.81
CA LEU A 3 -13.20 17.46 -7.44
C LEU A 3 -13.87 16.11 -7.19
N THR A 4 -14.67 15.63 -8.11
CA THR A 4 -15.35 14.34 -8.03
C THR A 4 -14.34 13.19 -7.94
N LYS A 5 -13.31 13.19 -8.80
CA LYS A 5 -12.23 12.17 -8.77
C LYS A 5 -11.41 12.22 -7.47
N ALA A 6 -11.13 13.43 -6.98
CA ALA A 6 -10.41 13.58 -5.71
C ALA A 6 -11.19 13.00 -4.52
N ILE A 7 -12.50 13.19 -4.49
CA ILE A 7 -13.36 12.65 -3.43
C ILE A 7 -13.51 11.14 -3.55
N GLU A 8 -13.66 10.60 -4.75
CA GLU A 8 -13.69 9.14 -4.97
C GLU A 8 -12.38 8.47 -4.53
N ALA A 9 -11.24 9.07 -4.87
CA ALA A 9 -9.93 8.59 -4.44
C ALA A 9 -9.77 8.67 -2.92
N ALA A 10 -10.24 9.73 -2.29
CA ALA A 10 -10.23 9.90 -0.84
C ALA A 10 -11.14 8.86 -0.16
N GLN A 11 -12.32 8.61 -0.69
CA GLN A 11 -13.25 7.58 -0.20
C GLN A 11 -12.59 6.20 -0.23
N SER A 12 -12.03 5.80 -1.36
CA SER A 12 -11.35 4.49 -1.50
C SER A 12 -10.16 4.36 -0.55
N THR A 13 -9.40 5.43 -0.35
CA THR A 13 -8.28 5.44 0.59
C THR A 13 -8.76 5.27 2.03
N ILE A 14 -9.82 5.95 2.42
CA ILE A 14 -10.42 5.86 3.74
C ILE A 14 -10.97 4.45 3.99
N GLU A 15 -11.75 3.90 3.05
CA GLU A 15 -12.29 2.53 3.14
C GLU A 15 -11.18 1.50 3.35
N ARG A 16 -10.10 1.61 2.60
CA ARG A 16 -8.95 0.71 2.73
C ARG A 16 -8.27 0.81 4.08
N ARG A 17 -8.03 2.03 4.58
CA ARG A 17 -7.43 2.25 5.89
C ARG A 17 -8.28 1.70 7.03
N ILE A 18 -9.58 1.87 6.92
CA ILE A 18 -10.55 1.38 7.90
C ILE A 18 -10.60 -0.14 7.90
N ASN A 19 -10.63 -0.77 6.73
CA ASN A 19 -10.63 -2.23 6.61
C ASN A 19 -9.33 -2.87 7.12
N LEU A 20 -8.18 -2.20 6.96
CA LEU A 20 -6.90 -2.66 7.48
C LEU A 20 -6.81 -2.61 9.01
N SER A 21 -7.59 -1.75 9.66
CA SER A 21 -7.60 -1.66 11.12
C SER A 21 -8.34 -2.81 11.81
N GLY A 22 -8.89 -3.77 11.07
CA GLY A 22 -9.60 -4.94 11.59
C GLY A 22 -10.97 -4.63 12.19
N THR A 23 -11.47 -3.41 12.02
CA THR A 23 -12.83 -3.01 12.39
C THR A 23 -13.78 -3.39 11.28
N ALA A 24 -14.60 -4.42 11.52
CA ALA A 24 -15.64 -4.81 10.60
C ALA A 24 -16.71 -3.70 10.45
N GLU A 25 -17.22 -3.51 9.24
CA GLU A 25 -18.44 -2.73 8.95
C GLU A 25 -18.34 -1.20 9.04
N ALA A 26 -17.24 -0.61 8.57
CA ALA A 26 -17.24 0.81 8.31
C ALA A 26 -18.01 1.12 7.02
N ASN A 27 -18.96 2.05 7.10
CA ASN A 27 -19.61 2.60 5.93
C ASN A 27 -18.99 3.94 5.57
N VAL A 28 -18.44 4.03 4.37
CA VAL A 28 -17.89 5.27 3.82
C VAL A 28 -18.80 5.72 2.69
N VAL A 29 -19.51 6.81 2.89
CA VAL A 29 -20.50 7.31 1.94
C VAL A 29 -20.15 8.73 1.54
N ARG A 30 -20.21 9.01 0.24
CA ARG A 30 -20.09 10.36 -0.27
C ARG A 30 -21.33 11.18 0.09
N GLN A 31 -21.11 12.35 0.71
CA GLN A 31 -22.17 13.28 1.07
C GLN A 31 -21.99 14.61 0.31
N GLY A 32 -22.79 14.83 -0.71
CA GLY A 32 -22.68 16.02 -1.53
C GLY A 32 -21.48 16.01 -2.48
N LYS A 33 -20.95 17.19 -2.80
CA LYS A 33 -19.85 17.37 -3.76
C LYS A 33 -18.47 17.40 -3.12
N ASP A 34 -18.39 17.65 -1.82
CA ASP A 34 -17.15 18.00 -1.11
C ASP A 34 -16.96 17.28 0.23
N ARG A 35 -17.86 16.38 0.61
CA ARG A 35 -17.84 15.70 1.90
C ARG A 35 -17.88 14.17 1.77
N ILE A 36 -17.22 13.54 2.72
CA ILE A 36 -17.25 12.09 2.91
C ILE A 36 -17.78 11.83 4.32
N LEU A 37 -18.83 11.02 4.42
CA LEU A 37 -19.37 10.55 5.69
C LEU A 37 -18.79 9.16 5.99
N VAL A 38 -18.14 9.03 7.15
CA VAL A 38 -17.63 7.76 7.65
C VAL A 38 -18.47 7.34 8.85
N GLN A 39 -19.16 6.21 8.72
CA GLN A 39 -19.97 5.63 9.79
C GLN A 39 -19.28 4.39 10.36
N PHE A 40 -19.05 4.40 11.65
CA PHE A 40 -18.43 3.32 12.39
C PHE A 40 -19.37 2.82 13.49
N PRO A 41 -20.17 1.78 13.23
CA PRO A 41 -20.99 1.21 14.27
C PRO A 41 -20.10 0.59 15.36
N GLY A 42 -20.26 1.03 16.59
CA GLY A 42 -19.57 0.48 17.76
C GLY A 42 -18.17 1.03 18.05
N LEU A 43 -17.73 2.10 17.36
CA LEU A 43 -16.46 2.76 17.67
C LEU A 43 -16.61 3.65 18.90
N SER A 44 -15.87 3.34 19.95
CA SER A 44 -15.82 4.15 21.18
C SER A 44 -14.76 5.24 21.15
N ASP A 45 -13.83 5.23 20.19
CA ASP A 45 -12.69 6.13 20.12
C ASP A 45 -12.59 6.87 18.77
N VAL A 46 -13.22 8.07 18.74
CA VAL A 46 -13.22 8.95 17.56
C VAL A 46 -11.83 9.53 17.28
N GLU A 47 -11.01 9.73 18.30
CA GLU A 47 -9.66 10.29 18.15
C GLU A 47 -8.71 9.31 17.45
N SER A 48 -8.82 8.01 17.74
CA SER A 48 -8.09 6.97 17.01
C SER A 48 -8.48 6.92 15.54
N LEU A 49 -9.77 7.06 15.24
CA LEU A 49 -10.27 7.12 13.87
C LEU A 49 -9.75 8.36 13.14
N LYS A 50 -9.79 9.54 13.76
CA LYS A 50 -9.25 10.77 13.18
C LYS A 50 -7.76 10.66 12.88
N ARG A 51 -6.98 10.04 13.76
CA ARG A 51 -5.55 9.77 13.52
C ARG A 51 -5.33 8.83 12.36
N LEU A 52 -6.10 7.75 12.27
CA LEU A 52 -6.02 6.77 11.20
C LEU A 52 -6.31 7.40 9.82
N ILE A 53 -7.31 8.26 9.75
CA ILE A 53 -7.75 8.94 8.52
C ILE A 53 -6.86 10.15 8.20
N GLY A 54 -6.48 10.93 9.21
CA GLY A 54 -5.74 12.18 9.05
C GLY A 54 -4.25 12.01 8.75
N GLN A 55 -3.67 10.86 9.08
CA GLN A 55 -2.33 10.54 8.62
C GLN A 55 -2.40 10.09 7.17
N THR A 56 -1.90 10.91 6.28
CA THR A 56 -1.69 10.52 4.88
C THR A 56 -0.80 9.29 4.87
N GLY A 57 -1.40 8.11 4.74
CA GLY A 57 -0.66 6.86 4.67
C GLY A 57 0.37 6.96 3.57
N ALA A 58 1.63 6.84 3.91
CA ALA A 58 2.69 6.80 2.94
C ALA A 58 2.72 5.41 2.33
N LEU A 59 2.48 5.32 1.04
CA LEU A 59 2.78 4.13 0.26
C LEU A 59 4.28 4.11 -0.04
N SER A 60 4.88 2.95 0.07
CA SER A 60 6.27 2.73 -0.32
C SER A 60 6.42 1.38 -1.01
N PHE A 61 7.42 1.28 -1.86
CA PHE A 61 7.72 0.06 -2.61
C PHE A 61 9.02 -0.53 -2.09
N HIS A 62 9.00 -1.79 -1.68
CA HIS A 62 10.12 -2.47 -1.07
C HIS A 62 10.53 -3.71 -1.85
N GLU A 63 11.83 -4.00 -1.84
CA GLU A 63 12.36 -5.25 -2.33
C GLU A 63 11.98 -6.40 -1.40
N VAL A 64 11.47 -7.49 -1.95
CA VAL A 64 11.30 -8.77 -1.25
C VAL A 64 12.64 -9.51 -1.29
N HIS A 65 13.07 -10.08 -0.17
CA HIS A 65 14.34 -10.82 -0.14
C HIS A 65 14.37 -11.93 -1.19
N PRO A 66 15.42 -12.01 -2.03
CA PRO A 66 15.41 -12.88 -3.21
C PRO A 66 15.46 -14.39 -2.90
N SER A 67 15.94 -14.77 -1.73
CA SER A 67 16.22 -16.19 -1.42
C SER A 67 15.79 -16.66 -0.04
N ILE A 68 15.52 -15.75 0.89
CA ILE A 68 15.13 -16.09 2.27
C ILE A 68 13.68 -15.69 2.49
N SER A 69 12.85 -16.63 2.95
CA SER A 69 11.47 -16.34 3.34
C SER A 69 11.40 -15.74 4.75
N ALA A 70 10.29 -15.08 5.07
CA ALA A 70 10.05 -14.58 6.42
C ALA A 70 10.07 -15.68 7.47
N GLU A 71 9.54 -16.85 7.15
CA GLU A 71 9.55 -18.02 8.03
C GLU A 71 10.97 -18.53 8.30
N THR A 72 11.79 -18.63 7.26
CA THR A 72 13.21 -19.01 7.41
C THR A 72 13.97 -18.00 8.25
N ALA A 73 13.72 -16.70 8.05
CA ALA A 73 14.36 -15.65 8.84
C ALA A 73 13.96 -15.69 10.32
N LYS A 74 12.74 -16.08 10.64
CA LYS A 74 12.30 -16.27 12.03
C LYS A 74 13.01 -17.44 12.72
N GLN A 75 13.28 -18.51 11.99
CA GLN A 75 13.93 -19.71 12.53
C GLN A 75 15.45 -19.56 12.69
N SER A 76 16.06 -18.71 11.88
CA SER A 76 17.51 -18.50 11.92
C SER A 76 17.89 -17.12 12.45
N SER A 77 17.90 -16.15 11.59
CA SER A 77 18.09 -14.73 11.91
C SER A 77 17.63 -13.86 10.76
N VAL A 78 17.10 -12.68 11.08
CA VAL A 78 16.74 -11.70 10.07
C VAL A 78 18.00 -11.07 9.49
N PRO A 79 18.21 -11.12 8.16
CA PRO A 79 19.37 -10.52 7.53
C PRO A 79 19.43 -9.01 7.80
N ARG A 80 20.64 -8.47 7.89
CA ARG A 80 20.84 -7.04 8.10
C ARG A 80 20.24 -6.24 6.95
N GLY A 81 19.48 -5.17 7.28
CA GLY A 81 18.80 -4.32 6.31
C GLY A 81 17.45 -4.86 5.84
N TYR A 82 17.00 -5.97 6.41
CA TYR A 82 15.69 -6.56 6.15
C TYR A 82 14.84 -6.62 7.42
N ARG A 83 13.54 -6.66 7.24
CA ARG A 83 12.56 -6.78 8.31
C ARG A 83 11.37 -7.62 7.87
N ILE A 84 10.73 -8.26 8.84
CA ILE A 84 9.51 -9.04 8.61
C ILE A 84 8.30 -8.12 8.77
N TYR A 85 7.45 -8.07 7.75
CA TYR A 85 6.22 -7.28 7.74
C TYR A 85 5.00 -8.17 7.59
N PRO A 86 3.89 -7.87 8.31
CA PRO A 86 2.63 -8.56 8.10
C PRO A 86 2.03 -8.19 6.74
N SER A 87 1.38 -9.15 6.09
CA SER A 87 0.66 -8.93 4.83
C SER A 87 -0.85 -8.96 5.07
N SER A 88 -1.56 -8.05 4.45
CA SER A 88 -3.02 -8.06 4.40
C SER A 88 -3.58 -8.97 3.30
N GLU A 89 -2.71 -9.40 2.38
CA GLU A 89 -3.10 -10.30 1.30
C GLU A 89 -3.39 -11.70 1.84
N ARG A 90 -4.56 -12.23 1.51
CA ARG A 90 -5.01 -13.55 2.00
C ARG A 90 -4.03 -14.65 1.58
N GLY A 91 -3.55 -15.39 2.57
CA GLY A 91 -2.64 -16.52 2.36
C GLY A 91 -1.17 -16.17 2.25
N SER A 92 -0.81 -14.89 2.25
CA SER A 92 0.60 -14.48 2.13
C SER A 92 1.35 -14.38 3.46
N GLY A 93 0.64 -14.34 4.59
CA GLY A 93 1.23 -14.31 5.93
C GLY A 93 2.13 -13.11 6.17
N GLU A 94 3.43 -13.35 6.31
CA GLU A 94 4.45 -12.32 6.52
C GLU A 94 5.48 -12.37 5.40
N LEU A 95 6.09 -11.22 5.10
CA LEU A 95 7.12 -11.10 4.08
C LEU A 95 8.40 -10.48 4.65
N LEU A 96 9.54 -10.95 4.15
CA LEU A 96 10.87 -10.39 4.47
C LEU A 96 11.23 -9.33 3.43
N LEU A 97 11.18 -8.08 3.83
CA LEU A 97 11.40 -6.92 2.96
C LEU A 97 12.62 -6.13 3.39
N SER A 98 13.24 -5.43 2.43
CA SER A 98 14.26 -4.43 2.75
C SER A 98 13.64 -3.32 3.61
N GLU A 99 14.37 -2.87 4.63
CA GLU A 99 13.90 -1.75 5.49
C GLU A 99 13.89 -0.42 4.72
N THR A 100 14.84 -0.25 3.80
CA THR A 100 14.90 0.92 2.93
C THR A 100 13.99 0.73 1.73
N PRO A 101 13.01 1.61 1.51
CA PRO A 101 12.15 1.53 0.34
C PRO A 101 12.93 1.81 -0.95
N VAL A 102 12.57 1.11 -2.01
CA VAL A 102 13.07 1.39 -3.37
C VAL A 102 12.51 2.71 -3.87
N VAL A 103 11.20 2.88 -3.72
CA VAL A 103 10.49 4.12 -4.04
C VAL A 103 9.66 4.54 -2.84
N ARG A 104 9.73 5.81 -2.50
CA ARG A 104 9.02 6.40 -1.36
C ARG A 104 7.71 7.03 -1.79
N GLY A 105 6.80 7.20 -0.85
CA GLY A 105 5.49 7.77 -1.10
C GLY A 105 5.50 9.21 -1.62
N ASP A 106 6.52 10.00 -1.27
CA ASP A 106 6.70 11.36 -1.80
C ASP A 106 7.08 11.40 -3.30
N GLN A 107 7.51 10.28 -3.85
CA GLN A 107 7.80 10.08 -5.27
C GLN A 107 6.58 9.57 -6.06
N LEU A 108 5.53 9.20 -5.36
CA LEU A 108 4.26 8.75 -5.93
C LEU A 108 3.34 9.98 -6.11
N VAL A 109 3.04 10.30 -7.35
CA VAL A 109 2.18 11.45 -7.70
C VAL A 109 0.71 11.08 -7.60
N ASP A 110 0.37 9.84 -7.99
CA ASP A 110 -1.01 9.38 -8.04
C ASP A 110 -1.08 7.86 -7.88
N ALA A 111 -2.14 7.38 -7.21
CA ALA A 111 -2.46 5.97 -7.09
C ALA A 111 -3.99 5.83 -7.09
N GLN A 112 -4.54 5.13 -8.08
CA GLN A 112 -5.98 4.98 -8.25
C GLN A 112 -6.37 3.52 -8.44
N PRO A 113 -7.42 3.06 -7.76
CA PRO A 113 -8.01 1.77 -8.07
C PRO A 113 -8.65 1.80 -9.45
N GLY A 114 -8.61 0.67 -10.13
CA GLY A 114 -9.20 0.49 -11.45
C GLY A 114 -9.47 -0.99 -11.71
N PHE A 115 -9.77 -1.29 -12.94
CA PHE A 115 -9.93 -2.67 -13.40
C PHE A 115 -9.09 -2.88 -14.65
N ASP A 116 -8.47 -4.04 -14.74
CA ASP A 116 -7.78 -4.45 -15.96
C ASP A 116 -8.81 -4.59 -17.10
N SER A 117 -8.53 -3.98 -18.23
CA SER A 117 -9.46 -3.97 -19.36
C SER A 117 -9.63 -5.33 -20.05
N ARG A 118 -8.71 -6.26 -19.80
CA ARG A 118 -8.74 -7.61 -20.41
C ARG A 118 -9.28 -8.68 -19.49
N THR A 119 -8.87 -8.63 -18.20
CA THR A 119 -9.24 -9.65 -17.21
C THR A 119 -10.38 -9.22 -16.30
N ASN A 120 -10.72 -7.92 -16.29
CA ASN A 120 -11.68 -7.32 -15.37
C ASN A 120 -11.34 -7.53 -13.89
N GLU A 121 -10.08 -7.79 -13.60
CA GLU A 121 -9.57 -7.91 -12.23
C GLU A 121 -9.30 -6.54 -11.62
N PRO A 122 -9.49 -6.39 -10.29
CA PRO A 122 -9.17 -5.15 -9.61
C PRO A 122 -7.66 -4.91 -9.64
N VAL A 123 -7.28 -3.69 -10.01
CA VAL A 123 -5.88 -3.28 -10.12
C VAL A 123 -5.67 -1.92 -9.47
N ILE A 124 -4.43 -1.62 -9.15
CA ILE A 124 -4.02 -0.28 -8.73
C ILE A 124 -3.16 0.33 -9.82
N ASN A 125 -3.62 1.42 -10.37
CA ASN A 125 -2.85 2.24 -11.30
C ASN A 125 -2.07 3.29 -10.52
N PHE A 126 -0.78 3.40 -10.77
CA PHE A 126 0.07 4.37 -10.09
C PHE A 126 0.96 5.15 -11.06
N ARG A 127 1.34 6.35 -10.63
CA ARG A 127 2.23 7.23 -11.38
C ARG A 127 3.26 7.85 -10.45
N PHE A 128 4.51 7.80 -10.85
CA PHE A 128 5.63 8.41 -10.15
C PHE A 128 6.02 9.77 -10.73
N ASN A 129 6.68 10.59 -9.92
CA ASN A 129 7.42 11.73 -10.43
C ASN A 129 8.66 11.25 -11.23
N THR A 130 9.39 12.16 -11.84
CA THR A 130 10.55 11.83 -12.69
C THR A 130 11.61 11.02 -11.93
N THR A 131 11.90 11.37 -10.69
CA THR A 131 12.87 10.65 -9.85
C THR A 131 12.40 9.24 -9.50
N GLY A 132 11.15 9.09 -9.06
CA GLY A 132 10.56 7.79 -8.75
C GLY A 132 10.46 6.90 -9.98
N ALA A 133 10.08 7.45 -11.13
CA ALA A 133 10.01 6.73 -12.39
C ALA A 133 11.36 6.15 -12.81
N ARG A 134 12.43 6.90 -12.66
CA ARG A 134 13.80 6.43 -12.95
C ARG A 134 14.22 5.32 -12.00
N ILE A 135 14.06 5.52 -10.71
CA ILE A 135 14.45 4.54 -9.68
C ILE A 135 13.65 3.23 -9.86
N PHE A 136 12.35 3.33 -10.05
CA PHE A 136 11.48 2.17 -10.22
C PHE A 136 11.72 1.46 -11.55
N GLY A 137 12.02 2.22 -12.61
CA GLY A 137 12.42 1.66 -13.91
C GLY A 137 13.69 0.84 -13.81
N ASP A 138 14.72 1.35 -13.15
CA ASP A 138 15.98 0.62 -12.94
C ASP A 138 15.78 -0.59 -12.03
N PHE A 139 15.01 -0.46 -10.97
CA PHE A 139 14.69 -1.57 -10.07
C PHE A 139 13.95 -2.70 -10.79
N THR A 140 12.90 -2.40 -11.56
CA THR A 140 12.11 -3.41 -12.27
C THR A 140 12.91 -4.07 -13.38
N ARG A 141 13.79 -3.33 -14.05
CA ARG A 141 14.71 -3.90 -15.07
C ARG A 141 15.61 -4.98 -14.48
N ASN A 142 16.11 -4.78 -13.27
CA ASN A 142 17.04 -5.70 -12.61
C ASN A 142 16.33 -6.82 -11.82
N ASN A 143 15.03 -6.77 -11.69
CA ASN A 143 14.25 -7.68 -10.87
C ASN A 143 13.04 -8.31 -11.60
N VAL A 144 13.15 -8.51 -12.91
CA VAL A 144 12.14 -9.22 -13.69
C VAL A 144 11.97 -10.64 -13.15
N ASN A 145 10.74 -11.11 -13.08
CA ASN A 145 10.31 -12.38 -12.47
C ASN A 145 10.48 -12.46 -10.94
N ARG A 146 10.74 -11.35 -10.29
CA ARG A 146 10.79 -11.24 -8.83
C ARG A 146 9.63 -10.42 -8.30
N PRO A 147 9.12 -10.73 -7.09
CA PRO A 147 8.11 -9.89 -6.46
C PRO A 147 8.72 -8.61 -5.90
N PHE A 148 7.90 -7.58 -5.81
CA PHE A 148 8.14 -6.41 -4.97
C PHE A 148 6.93 -6.18 -4.07
N ALA A 149 7.10 -5.52 -2.95
CA ALA A 149 6.01 -5.28 -2.02
C ALA A 149 5.56 -3.83 -2.06
N VAL A 150 4.26 -3.64 -2.08
CA VAL A 150 3.61 -2.35 -1.84
C VAL A 150 3.20 -2.29 -0.39
N VAL A 151 3.79 -1.35 0.36
CA VAL A 151 3.64 -1.23 1.81
C VAL A 151 2.88 0.04 2.14
N LEU A 152 1.90 -0.07 3.03
CA LEU A 152 1.19 1.05 3.62
C LEU A 152 1.70 1.29 5.04
N ASP A 153 2.23 2.48 5.28
CA ASP A 153 2.57 2.98 6.60
C ASP A 153 1.42 3.85 7.11
N SER A 154 0.65 3.33 8.03
CA SER A 154 -0.49 4.04 8.63
C SER A 154 -0.08 4.93 9.83
N GLY A 155 1.22 5.04 10.08
CA GLY A 155 1.76 5.81 11.19
C GLY A 155 1.82 5.01 12.50
N VAL A 156 1.66 5.72 13.61
CA VAL A 156 1.74 5.12 14.95
C VAL A 156 0.34 4.78 15.43
N ASN A 157 0.13 3.54 15.86
CA ASN A 157 -1.14 3.08 16.42
C ASN A 157 -1.36 3.61 17.84
N VAL A 158 -2.51 3.29 18.44
CA VAL A 158 -2.86 3.71 19.81
C VAL A 158 -1.93 3.19 20.90
N LYS A 159 -1.17 2.14 20.60
CA LYS A 159 -0.16 1.55 21.49
C LYS A 159 1.23 2.19 21.35
N GLY A 160 1.39 3.16 20.45
CA GLY A 160 2.68 3.78 20.16
C GLY A 160 3.55 2.97 19.19
N GLU A 161 3.04 1.91 18.60
CA GLU A 161 3.74 1.07 17.63
C GLU A 161 3.48 1.56 16.21
N ARG A 162 4.48 1.48 15.35
CA ARG A 162 4.33 1.84 13.94
C ARG A 162 3.53 0.77 13.20
N ASP A 163 2.46 1.18 12.57
CA ASP A 163 1.57 0.31 11.83
C ASP A 163 1.95 0.30 10.35
N VAL A 164 2.68 -0.74 9.96
CA VAL A 164 3.17 -0.94 8.59
C VAL A 164 2.70 -2.30 8.08
N THR A 165 1.99 -2.30 6.98
CA THR A 165 1.38 -3.52 6.42
C THR A 165 1.66 -3.62 4.93
N VAL A 166 2.00 -4.83 4.47
CA VAL A 166 2.10 -5.14 3.04
C VAL A 166 0.69 -5.25 2.46
N LEU A 167 0.37 -4.44 1.47
CA LEU A 167 -0.91 -4.49 0.76
C LEU A 167 -0.93 -5.62 -0.26
N THR A 168 0.12 -5.73 -1.04
CA THR A 168 0.28 -6.74 -2.09
C THR A 168 1.75 -6.88 -2.46
N ALA A 169 2.10 -8.03 -3.04
CA ALA A 169 3.46 -8.32 -3.50
C ALA A 169 3.43 -8.93 -4.91
N PRO A 170 3.13 -8.11 -5.94
CA PRO A 170 3.04 -8.59 -7.31
C PRO A 170 4.40 -8.93 -7.89
N VAL A 171 4.43 -9.85 -8.83
CA VAL A 171 5.64 -10.23 -9.57
C VAL A 171 5.86 -9.26 -10.75
N ILE A 172 7.08 -8.78 -10.88
CA ILE A 172 7.50 -7.94 -12.01
C ILE A 172 7.59 -8.82 -13.26
N ARG A 173 6.71 -8.59 -14.21
CA ARG A 173 6.69 -9.37 -15.47
C ARG A 173 7.59 -8.76 -16.55
N GLU A 174 7.70 -7.44 -16.52
CA GLU A 174 8.51 -6.66 -17.47
C GLU A 174 8.99 -5.36 -16.81
N PRO A 175 10.06 -4.73 -17.30
CA PRO A 175 10.52 -3.45 -16.80
C PRO A 175 9.44 -2.36 -16.94
N ILE A 176 9.21 -1.60 -15.89
CA ILE A 176 8.22 -0.52 -15.86
C ILE A 176 8.96 0.82 -16.01
N LEU A 177 9.17 1.26 -17.23
CA LEU A 177 10.04 2.38 -17.58
C LEU A 177 9.32 3.73 -17.72
N GLY A 178 8.01 3.72 -17.89
CA GLY A 178 7.24 4.92 -18.24
C GLY A 178 6.80 5.79 -17.06
N GLY A 179 7.17 5.46 -15.84
CA GLY A 179 6.73 6.19 -14.63
C GLY A 179 5.27 5.96 -14.27
N THR A 180 4.59 5.10 -14.99
CA THR A 180 3.23 4.63 -14.71
C THR A 180 3.23 3.12 -14.68
N GLY A 181 2.44 2.52 -13.81
CA GLY A 181 2.33 1.09 -13.71
C GLY A 181 0.97 0.65 -13.21
N GLN A 182 0.70 -0.64 -13.37
CA GLN A 182 -0.51 -1.28 -12.93
C GLN A 182 -0.13 -2.52 -12.10
N ILE A 183 -0.77 -2.64 -10.95
CA ILE A 183 -0.58 -3.77 -10.03
C ILE A 183 -1.91 -4.50 -9.93
N SER A 184 -1.88 -5.77 -10.20
CA SER A 184 -3.04 -6.67 -10.06
C SER A 184 -2.88 -7.59 -8.84
#